data_79f0279e8f141b50ad8c68bfa700e812
#
_entry.id   79f0279e8f141b50ad8c68bfa700e812
#
_cell.length_a   1.000
_cell.length_b   1.000
_cell.length_c   1.000
_cell.angle_alpha   90.00
_cell.angle_beta   90.00
_cell.angle_gamma   90.00
#
_symmetry.space_group_name_H-M   'P 1'
#
loop_
_entity.id
_entity.type
_entity.pdbx_description
1 polymer ?
#
loop_
_entity_poly.entity_id
_entity_poly.type
_entity_poly.pdbx_seq_one_letter_code
_entity_poly.pdbx_strand_id
1 'polypeptide(L)'
;MKPSTAFMAIADYLEGEKSSPIRHEYLGGQIFAMSGGSEDHNRIALNIASWLKFHLRGSGCKTFIADMKVNISIAQRTADLFYYPDVMVTCDPQDTEKFYKRYPCLIVEVLSPSTESLDRREKWLNYQTLPSLQEYILVSQSAMKVEIYRLDAGGNWSLEILEADDLLVLNSVGLTLTIAEIYDEILLP
;
A
#
# COMPACT_ATOMS: atom_id res chain seq x y z
N MET A 1 4.31 -21.93 3.69
CA MET A 1 3.01 -22.38 4.25
C MET A 1 2.20 -23.07 3.15
N LYS A 2 1.52 -24.20 3.39
CA LYS A 2 0.64 -24.78 2.38
C LYS A 2 -0.66 -23.97 2.36
N PRO A 3 -1.14 -23.50 1.21
CA PRO A 3 -2.43 -22.83 1.14
C PRO A 3 -3.54 -23.82 1.55
N SER A 4 -4.54 -23.32 2.27
CA SER A 4 -5.79 -24.04 2.46
C SER A 4 -6.38 -24.32 1.09
N THR A 5 -6.68 -25.56 0.75
CA THR A 5 -7.22 -25.97 -0.56
C THR A 5 -8.71 -25.65 -0.73
N ALA A 6 -9.36 -25.07 0.27
CA ALA A 6 -10.76 -24.69 0.21
C ALA A 6 -10.87 -23.22 -0.23
N PHE A 7 -11.65 -22.98 -1.30
CA PHE A 7 -12.00 -21.61 -1.72
C PHE A 7 -12.91 -20.97 -0.66
N MET A 8 -12.47 -19.83 -0.13
CA MET A 8 -13.22 -19.04 0.84
C MET A 8 -14.04 -17.98 0.11
N ALA A 9 -15.32 -17.84 0.44
CA ALA A 9 -16.12 -16.74 -0.09
C ALA A 9 -15.68 -15.40 0.53
N ILE A 10 -15.80 -14.31 -0.25
CA ILE A 10 -15.43 -12.95 0.20
C ILE A 10 -16.13 -12.56 1.50
N ALA A 11 -17.43 -12.89 1.61
CA ALA A 11 -18.22 -12.57 2.80
C ALA A 11 -17.66 -13.27 4.05
N ASP A 12 -17.29 -14.54 3.92
CA ASP A 12 -16.71 -15.33 5.02
C ASP A 12 -15.32 -14.82 5.41
N TYR A 13 -14.50 -14.44 4.42
CA TYR A 13 -13.22 -13.80 4.65
C TYR A 13 -13.37 -12.49 5.41
N LEU A 14 -14.22 -11.57 4.93
CA LEU A 14 -14.43 -10.26 5.57
C LEU A 14 -15.01 -10.38 6.97
N GLU A 15 -15.87 -11.36 7.21
CA GLU A 15 -16.41 -11.63 8.56
C GLU A 15 -15.33 -12.22 9.48
N GLY A 16 -14.57 -13.19 8.99
CA GLY A 16 -13.47 -13.82 9.74
C GLY A 16 -12.40 -12.81 10.15
N GLU A 17 -12.03 -11.89 9.25
CA GLU A 17 -11.02 -10.86 9.53
C GLU A 17 -11.41 -9.87 10.64
N LYS A 18 -12.70 -9.71 10.96
CA LYS A 18 -13.12 -8.83 12.06
C LYS A 18 -12.66 -9.31 13.44
N SER A 19 -12.46 -10.60 13.61
CA SER A 19 -12.10 -11.22 14.88
C SER A 19 -10.79 -12.02 14.83
N SER A 20 -10.14 -12.06 13.67
CA SER A 20 -8.88 -12.79 13.50
C SER A 20 -7.76 -12.12 14.32
N PRO A 21 -6.97 -12.90 15.08
CA PRO A 21 -5.79 -12.38 15.80
C PRO A 21 -4.62 -12.04 14.86
N ILE A 22 -4.64 -12.50 13.61
CA ILE A 22 -3.65 -12.22 12.57
C ILE A 22 -4.39 -11.77 11.31
N ARG A 23 -3.74 -10.92 10.50
CA ARG A 23 -4.29 -10.46 9.21
C ARG A 23 -3.98 -11.46 8.12
N HIS A 24 -4.90 -11.57 7.18
CA HIS A 24 -4.72 -12.39 5.99
C HIS A 24 -5.03 -11.58 4.74
N GLU A 25 -4.13 -11.61 3.76
CA GLU A 25 -4.44 -11.19 2.41
C GLU A 25 -5.34 -12.23 1.74
N TYR A 26 -6.22 -11.78 0.83
CA TYR A 26 -7.14 -12.66 0.11
C TYR A 26 -6.90 -12.54 -1.39
N LEU A 27 -6.62 -13.65 -2.03
CA LEU A 27 -6.31 -13.72 -3.45
C LEU A 27 -7.23 -14.73 -4.14
N GLY A 28 -8.38 -14.25 -4.64
CA GLY A 28 -9.29 -15.06 -5.43
C GLY A 28 -9.76 -16.33 -4.74
N GLY A 29 -10.11 -16.27 -3.47
CA GLY A 29 -10.59 -17.43 -2.69
C GLY A 29 -9.54 -18.08 -1.77
N GLN A 30 -8.29 -17.67 -1.86
CA GLN A 30 -7.22 -18.16 -0.99
C GLN A 30 -6.81 -17.09 0.01
N ILE A 31 -6.49 -17.49 1.24
CA ILE A 31 -6.02 -16.59 2.28
C ILE A 31 -4.55 -16.85 2.60
N PHE A 32 -3.80 -15.77 2.84
CA PHE A 32 -2.36 -15.79 3.13
C PHE A 32 -2.10 -14.98 4.40
N ALA A 33 -1.65 -15.65 5.46
CA ALA A 33 -1.32 -14.98 6.71
C ALA A 33 -0.16 -14.01 6.52
N MET A 34 -0.32 -12.80 7.05
CA MET A 34 0.74 -11.79 7.04
C MET A 34 1.70 -12.01 8.21
N SER A 35 2.97 -11.76 7.98
CA SER A 35 3.99 -11.66 9.03
C SER A 35 4.07 -10.22 9.56
N GLY A 36 4.53 -10.05 10.79
CA GLY A 36 4.87 -8.71 11.31
C GLY A 36 6.09 -8.11 10.61
N GLY A 37 6.18 -6.79 10.61
CA GLY A 37 7.34 -6.04 10.12
C GLY A 37 8.44 -5.84 11.20
N SER A 38 9.63 -5.41 10.76
CA SER A 38 10.71 -4.97 11.64
C SER A 38 10.39 -3.58 12.27
N GLU A 39 11.22 -3.15 13.22
CA GLU A 39 11.13 -1.79 13.77
C GLU A 39 11.30 -0.74 12.66
N ASP A 40 12.32 -0.88 11.82
CA ASP A 40 12.59 0.07 10.73
C ASP A 40 11.44 0.12 9.72
N HIS A 41 10.88 -1.04 9.35
CA HIS A 41 9.69 -1.11 8.52
C HIS A 41 8.53 -0.29 9.11
N ASN A 42 8.26 -0.48 10.40
CA ASN A 42 7.18 0.22 11.09
C ASN A 42 7.45 1.73 11.18
N ARG A 43 8.70 2.15 11.51
CA ARG A 43 9.09 3.56 11.58
C ARG A 43 8.98 4.27 10.24
N ILE A 44 9.47 3.68 9.16
CA ILE A 44 9.35 4.24 7.80
C ILE A 44 7.88 4.46 7.44
N ALA A 45 7.04 3.44 7.63
CA ALA A 45 5.60 3.55 7.36
C ALA A 45 4.95 4.65 8.22
N LEU A 46 5.31 4.75 9.50
CA LEU A 46 4.82 5.76 10.43
C LEU A 46 5.24 7.17 10.01
N ASN A 47 6.51 7.38 9.62
CA ASN A 47 7.02 8.67 9.19
C ASN A 47 6.22 9.19 7.98
N ILE A 48 6.09 8.37 6.94
CA ILE A 48 5.31 8.71 5.75
C ILE A 48 3.85 8.99 6.09
N ALA A 49 3.22 8.12 6.87
CA ALA A 49 1.82 8.27 7.25
C ALA A 49 1.57 9.53 8.09
N SER A 50 2.51 9.89 8.96
CA SER A 50 2.43 11.10 9.80
C SER A 50 2.45 12.37 8.97
N TRP A 51 3.38 12.48 8.02
CA TRP A 51 3.44 13.61 7.08
C TRP A 51 2.19 13.71 6.23
N LEU A 52 1.73 12.61 5.65
CA LEU A 52 0.49 12.56 4.88
C LEU A 52 -0.72 12.97 5.72
N LYS A 53 -0.86 12.43 6.93
CA LYS A 53 -1.96 12.75 7.84
C LYS A 53 -1.99 14.21 8.27
N PHE A 54 -0.83 14.80 8.50
CA PHE A 54 -0.71 16.21 8.87
C PHE A 54 -1.05 17.11 7.68
N HIS A 55 -0.46 16.84 6.51
CA HIS A 55 -0.66 17.61 5.29
C HIS A 55 -2.12 17.59 4.81
N LEU A 56 -2.76 16.43 4.85
CA LEU A 56 -4.11 16.23 4.33
C LEU A 56 -5.23 16.64 5.31
N ARG A 57 -4.89 17.25 6.44
CA ARG A 57 -5.89 17.70 7.41
C ARG A 57 -6.85 18.71 6.78
N GLY A 58 -8.15 18.38 6.78
CA GLY A 58 -9.21 19.24 6.25
C GLY A 58 -9.40 19.17 4.74
N SER A 59 -8.60 18.37 4.00
CA SER A 59 -8.72 18.23 2.53
C SER A 59 -9.86 17.30 2.08
N GLY A 60 -10.43 16.49 3.00
CA GLY A 60 -11.35 15.40 2.65
C GLY A 60 -10.65 14.07 2.35
N CYS A 61 -9.35 14.07 2.08
CA CYS A 61 -8.56 12.85 1.92
C CYS A 61 -8.32 12.16 3.27
N LYS A 62 -8.16 10.84 3.24
CA LYS A 62 -7.96 10.00 4.42
C LYS A 62 -6.71 9.14 4.24
N THR A 63 -5.81 9.21 5.22
CA THR A 63 -4.63 8.34 5.30
C THR A 63 -4.93 7.14 6.18
N PHE A 64 -4.53 5.96 5.73
CA PHE A 64 -4.63 4.69 6.47
C PHE A 64 -3.27 4.01 6.52
N ILE A 65 -3.09 3.19 7.55
CA ILE A 65 -1.89 2.36 7.73
C ILE A 65 -2.30 0.91 8.00
N ALA A 66 -1.45 0.01 7.61
CA ALA A 66 -1.35 -1.42 7.98
C ALA A 66 -2.65 -2.24 8.18
N ASP A 67 -3.69 -1.70 8.81
CA ASP A 67 -4.92 -2.43 9.17
C ASP A 67 -6.07 -2.21 8.18
N MET A 68 -5.90 -1.31 7.22
CA MET A 68 -6.94 -1.01 6.24
C MET A 68 -6.65 -1.74 4.93
N LYS A 69 -7.59 -2.60 4.54
CA LYS A 69 -7.49 -3.34 3.28
C LYS A 69 -7.77 -2.44 2.07
N VAL A 70 -7.11 -2.74 0.96
CA VAL A 70 -7.55 -2.32 -0.37
C VAL A 70 -8.21 -3.51 -1.08
N ASN A 71 -9.38 -3.29 -1.66
CA ASN A 71 -10.07 -4.25 -2.52
C ASN A 71 -9.80 -3.93 -3.98
N ILE A 72 -9.31 -4.90 -4.72
CA ILE A 72 -9.08 -4.83 -6.16
C ILE A 72 -10.03 -5.81 -6.83
N SER A 73 -10.99 -5.29 -7.59
CA SER A 73 -11.91 -6.11 -8.37
C SER A 73 -11.40 -6.25 -9.80
N ILE A 74 -10.91 -7.43 -10.16
CA ILE A 74 -10.43 -7.71 -11.50
C ILE A 74 -11.58 -8.25 -12.36
N ALA A 75 -12.27 -7.36 -13.08
CA ALA A 75 -13.45 -7.67 -13.88
C ALA A 75 -13.23 -8.83 -14.87
N GLN A 76 -12.03 -8.97 -15.42
CA GLN A 76 -11.67 -10.02 -16.38
C GLN A 76 -11.43 -11.40 -15.74
N ARG A 77 -11.20 -11.44 -14.42
CA ARG A 77 -10.87 -12.67 -13.68
C ARG A 77 -11.98 -13.16 -12.77
N THR A 78 -13.09 -12.41 -12.64
CA THR A 78 -14.17 -12.68 -11.65
C THR A 78 -13.62 -12.91 -10.23
N ALA A 79 -12.49 -12.32 -9.92
CA ALA A 79 -11.78 -12.52 -8.67
C ALA A 79 -11.52 -11.18 -8.00
N ASP A 80 -11.91 -11.08 -6.74
CA ASP A 80 -11.51 -9.98 -5.88
C ASP A 80 -10.20 -10.32 -5.16
N LEU A 81 -9.38 -9.29 -4.97
CA LEU A 81 -8.18 -9.36 -4.15
C LEU A 81 -8.30 -8.37 -3.00
N PHE A 82 -7.75 -8.73 -1.85
CA PHE A 82 -7.63 -7.85 -0.70
C PHE A 82 -6.19 -7.90 -0.19
N TYR A 83 -5.52 -6.75 -0.26
CA TYR A 83 -4.19 -6.54 0.31
C TYR A 83 -4.26 -5.55 1.48
N TYR A 84 -3.22 -5.52 2.30
CA TYR A 84 -3.03 -4.55 3.38
C TYR A 84 -1.78 -3.71 3.08
N PRO A 85 -1.93 -2.59 2.37
CA PRO A 85 -0.80 -1.68 2.15
C PRO A 85 -0.25 -1.13 3.47
N ASP A 86 1.05 -0.89 3.54
CA ASP A 86 1.66 -0.27 4.70
C ASP A 86 1.13 1.15 4.93
N VAL A 87 1.00 1.94 3.85
CA VAL A 87 0.32 3.24 3.87
C VAL A 87 -0.57 3.40 2.63
N MET A 88 -1.73 3.98 2.81
CA MET A 88 -2.68 4.24 1.73
C MET A 88 -3.39 5.57 1.95
N VAL A 89 -3.63 6.31 0.85
CA VAL A 89 -4.47 7.51 0.85
C VAL A 89 -5.63 7.32 -0.13
N THR A 90 -6.84 7.65 0.32
CA THR A 90 -8.01 7.81 -0.55
C THR A 90 -8.60 9.21 -0.41
N CYS A 91 -8.97 9.82 -1.53
CA CYS A 91 -9.61 11.14 -1.60
C CYS A 91 -11.02 11.05 -2.22
N ASP A 92 -11.42 9.86 -2.68
CA ASP A 92 -12.72 9.65 -3.29
C ASP A 92 -13.83 9.59 -2.23
N PRO A 93 -14.87 10.46 -2.28
CA PRO A 93 -15.98 10.43 -1.34
C PRO A 93 -16.85 9.17 -1.45
N GLN A 94 -16.75 8.42 -2.55
CA GLN A 94 -17.46 7.14 -2.73
C GLN A 94 -16.81 6.00 -1.92
N ASP A 95 -15.61 6.20 -1.40
CA ASP A 95 -14.86 5.19 -0.64
C ASP A 95 -15.36 5.09 0.81
N THR A 96 -16.62 4.73 0.96
CA THR A 96 -17.37 4.71 2.22
C THR A 96 -17.24 3.42 3.02
N GLU A 97 -16.69 2.36 2.42
CA GLU A 97 -16.55 1.07 3.08
C GLU A 97 -15.71 1.17 4.37
N LYS A 98 -16.21 0.52 5.42
CA LYS A 98 -15.62 0.66 6.77
C LYS A 98 -14.36 -0.18 6.95
N PHE A 99 -14.26 -1.33 6.30
CA PHE A 99 -13.22 -2.33 6.54
C PHE A 99 -12.24 -2.50 5.38
N TYR A 100 -12.47 -1.82 4.27
CA TYR A 100 -11.59 -1.78 3.11
C TYR A 100 -11.84 -0.52 2.28
N LYS A 101 -10.93 -0.23 1.35
CA LYS A 101 -11.02 0.88 0.39
C LYS A 101 -10.93 0.34 -1.03
N ARG A 102 -11.55 1.05 -1.99
CA ARG A 102 -11.59 0.68 -3.41
C ARG A 102 -10.92 1.69 -4.32
N TYR A 103 -10.77 2.93 -3.83
CA TYR A 103 -10.36 4.05 -4.66
C TYR A 103 -9.15 4.81 -4.06
N PRO A 104 -8.07 4.09 -3.68
CA PRO A 104 -6.85 4.77 -3.25
C PRO A 104 -6.24 5.55 -4.42
N CYS A 105 -5.72 6.75 -4.13
CA CYS A 105 -4.93 7.52 -5.10
C CYS A 105 -3.42 7.31 -4.90
N LEU A 106 -3.01 6.89 -3.71
CA LEU A 106 -1.62 6.64 -3.33
C LEU A 106 -1.54 5.36 -2.51
N ILE A 107 -0.59 4.48 -2.84
CA ILE A 107 -0.24 3.30 -2.06
C ILE A 107 1.28 3.30 -1.83
N VAL A 108 1.69 2.97 -0.62
CA VAL A 108 3.10 2.80 -0.22
C VAL A 108 3.28 1.42 0.40
N GLU A 109 4.32 0.71 -0.04
CA GLU A 109 4.80 -0.52 0.57
C GLU A 109 6.26 -0.33 1.01
N VAL A 110 6.56 -0.71 2.25
CA VAL A 110 7.92 -0.73 2.77
C VAL A 110 8.49 -2.12 2.55
N LEU A 111 9.51 -2.21 1.73
CA LEU A 111 10.08 -3.49 1.28
C LEU A 111 10.72 -4.24 2.45
N SER A 112 10.36 -5.50 2.60
CA SER A 112 11.03 -6.44 3.50
C SER A 112 11.65 -7.59 2.71
N PRO A 113 12.67 -8.26 3.24
CA PRO A 113 13.26 -9.42 2.56
C PRO A 113 12.27 -10.53 2.22
N SER A 114 11.16 -10.61 2.97
CA SER A 114 10.13 -11.64 2.78
C SER A 114 9.05 -11.25 1.75
N THR A 115 8.81 -9.95 1.53
CA THR A 115 7.71 -9.45 0.68
C THR A 115 8.17 -8.73 -0.59
N GLU A 116 9.41 -8.26 -0.66
CA GLU A 116 9.93 -7.46 -1.77
C GLU A 116 9.62 -8.03 -3.15
N SER A 117 9.79 -9.33 -3.36
CA SER A 117 9.49 -9.96 -4.65
C SER A 117 8.00 -9.93 -5.00
N LEU A 118 7.13 -10.03 -3.99
CA LEU A 118 5.68 -9.94 -4.13
C LEU A 118 5.24 -8.51 -4.44
N ASP A 119 5.77 -7.53 -3.68
CA ASP A 119 5.44 -6.11 -3.81
C ASP A 119 5.86 -5.57 -5.19
N ARG A 120 7.06 -5.97 -5.68
CA ARG A 120 7.61 -5.55 -6.98
C ARG A 120 6.93 -6.18 -8.19
N ARG A 121 6.25 -7.30 -8.04
CA ARG A 121 5.69 -8.05 -9.17
C ARG A 121 4.18 -8.21 -9.07
N GLU A 122 3.71 -9.04 -8.17
CA GLU A 122 2.30 -9.42 -8.10
C GLU A 122 1.44 -8.25 -7.64
N LYS A 123 1.78 -7.61 -6.51
CA LYS A 123 1.02 -6.45 -6.01
C LYS A 123 1.07 -5.31 -7.02
N TRP A 124 2.25 -5.01 -7.60
CA TRP A 124 2.38 -3.98 -8.63
C TRP A 124 1.43 -4.22 -9.81
N LEU A 125 1.41 -5.44 -10.38
CA LEU A 125 0.52 -5.78 -11.50
C LEU A 125 -0.96 -5.65 -11.11
N ASN A 126 -1.33 -5.98 -9.89
CA ASN A 126 -2.69 -5.86 -9.41
C ASN A 126 -3.07 -4.41 -9.10
N TYR A 127 -2.20 -3.65 -8.44
CA TYR A 127 -2.44 -2.25 -8.11
C TYR A 127 -2.63 -1.36 -9.35
N GLN A 128 -1.92 -1.62 -10.44
CA GLN A 128 -2.11 -0.92 -11.71
C GLN A 128 -3.55 -1.01 -12.26
N THR A 129 -4.32 -2.01 -11.84
CA THR A 129 -5.71 -2.17 -12.29
C THR A 129 -6.71 -1.28 -11.54
N LEU A 130 -6.28 -0.60 -10.48
CA LEU A 130 -7.08 0.36 -9.73
C LEU A 130 -7.21 1.67 -10.52
N PRO A 131 -8.42 2.05 -10.97
CA PRO A 131 -8.59 3.24 -11.82
C PRO A 131 -8.25 4.56 -11.12
N SER A 132 -8.30 4.57 -9.78
CA SER A 132 -8.04 5.75 -8.94
C SER A 132 -6.57 5.92 -8.59
N LEU A 133 -5.75 4.87 -8.74
CA LEU A 133 -4.36 4.90 -8.31
C LEU A 133 -3.53 5.77 -9.26
N GLN A 134 -2.83 6.73 -8.70
CA GLN A 134 -1.96 7.65 -9.43
C GLN A 134 -0.49 7.40 -9.12
N GLU A 135 -0.19 6.94 -7.90
CA GLU A 135 1.18 6.70 -7.45
C GLU A 135 1.27 5.43 -6.60
N TYR A 136 2.27 4.60 -6.91
CA TYR A 136 2.66 3.43 -6.12
C TYR A 136 4.12 3.57 -5.72
N ILE A 137 4.42 3.44 -4.44
CA ILE A 137 5.73 3.72 -3.87
C ILE A 137 6.25 2.49 -3.16
N LEU A 138 7.51 2.17 -3.45
CA LEU A 138 8.28 1.13 -2.77
C LEU A 138 9.43 1.80 -2.01
N VAL A 139 9.47 1.61 -0.71
CA VAL A 139 10.49 2.19 0.17
C VAL A 139 11.39 1.08 0.70
N SER A 140 12.69 1.19 0.45
CA SER A 140 13.66 0.24 1.00
C SER A 140 13.85 0.45 2.49
N GLN A 141 13.96 -0.62 3.28
CA GLN A 141 14.37 -0.52 4.68
C GLN A 141 15.88 -0.75 4.90
N SER A 142 16.64 -1.02 3.83
CA SER A 142 18.08 -1.30 3.90
C SER A 142 18.97 -0.21 3.31
N ALA A 143 18.36 0.80 2.66
CA ALA A 143 19.07 1.94 2.08
C ALA A 143 18.12 3.12 1.92
N MET A 144 18.61 4.35 1.95
CA MET A 144 17.82 5.56 1.60
C MET A 144 17.48 5.54 0.12
N LYS A 145 16.49 4.73 -0.24
CA LYS A 145 16.05 4.52 -1.62
C LYS A 145 14.53 4.37 -1.68
N VAL A 146 13.93 5.16 -2.56
CA VAL A 146 12.50 5.13 -2.86
C VAL A 146 12.32 4.90 -4.35
N GLU A 147 11.46 3.99 -4.72
CA GLU A 147 11.02 3.76 -6.10
C GLU A 147 9.57 4.21 -6.21
N ILE A 148 9.28 5.13 -7.13
CA ILE A 148 7.94 5.62 -7.32
C ILE A 148 7.47 5.35 -8.75
N TYR A 149 6.37 4.65 -8.86
CA TYR A 149 5.63 4.47 -10.11
C TYR A 149 4.55 5.54 -10.18
N ARG A 150 4.51 6.30 -11.28
CA ARG A 150 3.54 7.37 -11.53
C ARG A 150 2.73 7.10 -12.78
N LEU A 151 1.42 7.30 -12.68
CA LEU A 151 0.51 7.28 -13.81
C LEU A 151 0.44 8.67 -14.43
N ASP A 152 0.78 8.79 -15.72
CA ASP A 152 0.66 10.05 -16.45
C ASP A 152 -0.78 10.28 -16.98
N ALA A 153 -1.03 11.48 -17.50
CA ALA A 153 -2.32 11.84 -18.09
C ALA A 153 -2.67 11.00 -19.35
N GLY A 154 -1.70 10.36 -19.95
CA GLY A 154 -1.86 9.45 -21.09
C GLY A 154 -2.19 8.01 -20.70
N GLY A 155 -2.21 7.71 -19.40
CA GLY A 155 -2.45 6.35 -18.89
C GLY A 155 -1.20 5.46 -18.87
N ASN A 156 0.00 6.03 -18.98
CA ASN A 156 1.25 5.28 -18.95
C ASN A 156 1.90 5.38 -17.57
N TRP A 157 2.41 4.26 -17.09
CA TRP A 157 3.19 4.20 -15.87
C TRP A 157 4.68 4.44 -16.14
N SER A 158 5.30 5.30 -15.37
CA SER A 158 6.75 5.54 -15.36
C SER A 158 7.33 5.22 -14.00
N LEU A 159 8.57 4.75 -13.95
CA LEU A 159 9.33 4.50 -12.73
C LEU A 159 10.40 5.58 -12.57
N GLU A 160 10.48 6.16 -11.39
CA GLU A 160 11.55 7.03 -10.92
C GLU A 160 12.19 6.41 -9.67
N ILE A 161 13.51 6.51 -9.55
CA ILE A 161 14.28 6.04 -8.39
C ILE A 161 14.88 7.26 -7.73
N LEU A 162 14.66 7.39 -6.42
CA LEU A 162 15.12 8.49 -5.58
C LEU A 162 16.09 7.96 -4.54
N GLU A 163 17.16 8.73 -4.28
CA GLU A 163 18.18 8.44 -3.30
C GLU A 163 18.28 9.55 -2.23
N ALA A 164 19.22 9.46 -1.33
CA ALA A 164 19.31 10.25 -0.09
C ALA A 164 19.09 11.76 -0.24
N ASP A 165 19.63 12.37 -1.30
CA ASP A 165 19.60 13.83 -1.51
C ASP A 165 18.39 14.29 -2.36
N ASP A 166 17.55 13.36 -2.80
CA ASP A 166 16.41 13.65 -3.66
C ASP A 166 15.17 14.07 -2.86
N LEU A 167 14.18 14.58 -3.58
CA LEU A 167 12.87 14.92 -3.04
C LEU A 167 11.81 13.97 -3.57
N LEU A 168 11.04 13.37 -2.67
CA LEU A 168 9.83 12.63 -3.02
C LEU A 168 8.68 13.63 -3.21
N VAL A 169 8.28 13.85 -4.46
CA VAL A 169 7.12 14.68 -4.81
C VAL A 169 5.92 13.76 -5.03
N LEU A 170 4.91 13.87 -4.17
CA LEU A 170 3.65 13.11 -4.24
C LEU A 170 2.60 13.98 -4.94
N ASN A 171 2.49 13.84 -6.26
CA ASN A 171 1.59 14.65 -7.09
C ASN A 171 0.10 14.39 -6.77
N SER A 172 -0.24 13.14 -6.47
CA SER A 172 -1.61 12.70 -6.14
C SER A 172 -2.21 13.41 -4.93
N VAL A 173 -1.36 13.90 -4.02
CA VAL A 173 -1.76 14.53 -2.76
C VAL A 173 -1.12 15.90 -2.53
N GLY A 174 -0.25 16.37 -3.42
CA GLY A 174 0.40 17.67 -3.35
C GLY A 174 1.40 17.83 -2.19
N LEU A 175 2.05 16.74 -1.77
CA LEU A 175 3.04 16.74 -0.69
C LEU A 175 4.44 16.52 -1.26
N THR A 176 5.43 17.25 -0.74
CA THR A 176 6.84 16.99 -1.00
C THR A 176 7.55 16.67 0.30
N LEU A 177 8.34 15.59 0.29
CA LEU A 177 9.18 15.14 1.40
C LEU A 177 10.62 15.01 0.95
N THR A 178 11.55 15.30 1.84
CA THR A 178 12.94 14.84 1.66
C THR A 178 13.04 13.35 1.96
N ILE A 179 14.00 12.67 1.35
CA ILE A 179 14.26 11.26 1.70
C ILE A 179 14.67 11.15 3.17
N ALA A 180 15.39 12.12 3.71
CA ALA A 180 15.76 12.15 5.13
C ALA A 180 14.54 12.16 6.08
N GLU A 181 13.43 12.84 5.73
CA GLU A 181 12.21 12.84 6.54
C GLU A 181 11.50 11.47 6.54
N ILE A 182 11.65 10.68 5.46
CA ILE A 182 11.13 9.31 5.38
C ILE A 182 11.92 8.38 6.30
N TYR A 183 13.23 8.59 6.38
CA TYR A 183 14.16 7.76 7.17
C TYR A 183 14.53 8.38 8.52
N ASP A 184 13.73 9.32 9.02
CA ASP A 184 13.96 9.93 10.35
C ASP A 184 13.98 8.84 11.44
N GLU A 185 14.99 8.89 12.31
CA GLU A 185 15.28 7.91 13.36
C GLU A 185 15.60 6.48 12.87
N ILE A 186 15.92 6.28 11.58
CA ILE A 186 16.38 4.99 11.05
C ILE A 186 17.89 4.96 10.99
N LEU A 187 18.49 3.95 11.59
CA LEU A 187 19.93 3.72 11.53
C LEU A 187 20.21 2.68 10.41
N LEU A 188 20.48 3.19 9.23
CA LEU A 188 20.86 2.31 8.11
C LEU A 188 22.29 1.79 8.31
N PRO A 189 22.57 0.54 7.89
CA PRO A 189 23.88 -0.11 8.06
C PRO A 189 25.00 0.55 7.26
#